data_41a393f96b71a96c868d3f847063f339
#
_entry.id   41a393f96b71a96c868d3f847063f339
#
_cell.length_a   1.000
_cell.length_b   1.000
_cell.length_c   1.000
_cell.angle_alpha   90.00
_cell.angle_beta   90.00
_cell.angle_gamma   90.00
#
_symmetry.space_group_name_H-M   'P 1'
#
loop_
_entity.id
_entity.type
_entity.pdbx_description
1 polymer ?
#
loop_
_entity_poly.entity_id
_entity_poly.type
_entity_poly.pdbx_seq_one_letter_code
_entity_poly.pdbx_strand_id
1 'polypeptide(L)'
;MRRLDGRPVVIENEPHLRDGTPMPTLYWLVDRELNAAVSRLESDGGVHRFESLVDPAELAAAHEDYARRRDAAIVQRGVAPTGGVGGTRTGIKCLHAHLANFLAGASDPVGALVADAVGLPELRRDDVRDGPVAVIDCGSNSTRLVIVDASMRTLEREMRITRLSAGVDATGQLAPDALARTYAVLSEYRALMDRHGVNAGMVVGTSAVRDAANRDDFVDGARAIAGVDVRVLDGPTEAEFSYAGATTGLTQDGRALMIVDVGGGSTELAVRLDGVMHATSMQIGCVRVTERSLGREVVTHARRIAAEAMIARALDAALDADPALASVPGGVRLVGLAGTVATLVQLDLGLATYSREAVHHHLVTRDVVQYWRDRLANESPEQRLGHPGMVSGREDVLVAGLMVLDAVMDRVGASDLLSSESDILDGVAAWLLAARGTPSTWHDGGVRWQR
;
A
#
# COMPACT_ATOMS: atom_id res chain seq x y z
N MET A 1 -19.19 7.50 -12.79
CA MET A 1 -20.61 7.06 -12.77
C MET A 1 -20.73 5.77 -13.56
N ARG A 2 -21.43 4.76 -13.01
CA ARG A 2 -21.68 3.44 -13.64
C ARG A 2 -23.16 3.08 -13.57
N ARG A 3 -23.57 2.14 -14.42
CA ARG A 3 -24.84 1.40 -14.25
C ARG A 3 -24.72 0.41 -13.09
N LEU A 4 -25.85 -0.11 -12.59
CA LEU A 4 -25.86 -1.12 -11.52
C LEU A 4 -25.08 -2.39 -11.89
N ASP A 5 -25.02 -2.73 -13.18
CA ASP A 5 -24.24 -3.88 -13.71
C ASP A 5 -22.73 -3.62 -13.82
N GLY A 6 -22.26 -2.43 -13.39
CA GLY A 6 -20.86 -2.06 -13.40
C GLY A 6 -20.36 -1.39 -14.68
N ARG A 7 -21.16 -1.33 -15.77
CA ARG A 7 -20.73 -0.66 -17.02
C ARG A 7 -20.52 0.84 -16.80
N PRO A 8 -19.42 1.43 -17.29
CA PRO A 8 -19.18 2.86 -17.15
C PRO A 8 -20.21 3.69 -17.96
N VAL A 9 -20.67 4.77 -17.36
CA VAL A 9 -21.57 5.73 -17.98
C VAL A 9 -20.87 7.05 -18.27
N VAL A 10 -20.12 7.54 -17.30
CA VAL A 10 -19.26 8.73 -17.46
C VAL A 10 -17.87 8.37 -16.96
N ILE A 11 -16.87 8.74 -17.72
CA ILE A 11 -15.45 8.68 -17.34
C ILE A 11 -14.90 10.10 -17.23
N GLU A 12 -13.96 10.28 -16.31
CA GLU A 12 -13.17 11.50 -16.17
C GLU A 12 -11.82 11.31 -16.86
N ASN A 13 -11.38 12.32 -17.60
CA ASN A 13 -10.09 12.32 -18.28
C ASN A 13 -9.14 13.32 -17.65
N GLU A 14 -7.85 13.07 -17.81
CA GLU A 14 -6.85 14.09 -17.55
C GLU A 14 -7.02 15.27 -18.52
N PRO A 15 -6.80 16.52 -18.06
CA PRO A 15 -6.90 17.72 -18.91
C PRO A 15 -5.82 17.83 -20.00
N HIS A 16 -4.86 16.91 -20.03
CA HIS A 16 -3.81 16.83 -21.03
C HIS A 16 -3.65 15.40 -21.53
N LEU A 17 -3.36 15.25 -22.81
CA LEU A 17 -2.88 14.00 -23.39
C LEU A 17 -1.42 13.75 -22.96
N ARG A 18 -0.94 12.50 -23.12
CA ARG A 18 0.44 12.11 -22.79
C ARG A 18 1.53 12.93 -23.47
N ASP A 19 1.22 13.54 -24.62
CA ASP A 19 2.10 14.43 -25.37
C ASP A 19 2.02 15.91 -24.94
N GLY A 20 1.25 16.21 -23.88
CA GLY A 20 1.02 17.56 -23.39
C GLY A 20 -0.06 18.35 -24.14
N THR A 21 -0.73 17.76 -25.12
CA THR A 21 -1.82 18.41 -25.83
C THR A 21 -2.99 18.68 -24.90
N PRO A 22 -3.50 19.94 -24.81
CA PRO A 22 -4.64 20.26 -23.96
C PRO A 22 -5.91 19.53 -24.37
N MET A 23 -6.60 18.90 -23.42
CA MET A 23 -7.87 18.23 -23.58
C MET A 23 -8.96 19.04 -22.86
N PRO A 24 -9.81 19.78 -23.55
CA PRO A 24 -10.80 20.64 -22.89
C PRO A 24 -11.96 19.85 -22.27
N THR A 25 -12.15 18.58 -22.68
CA THR A 25 -13.27 17.74 -22.20
C THR A 25 -12.80 16.88 -21.01
N LEU A 26 -13.25 17.24 -19.80
CA LEU A 26 -12.96 16.54 -18.56
C LEU A 26 -13.83 15.28 -18.41
N TYR A 27 -15.13 15.37 -18.70
CA TYR A 27 -16.09 14.28 -18.54
C TYR A 27 -16.61 13.78 -19.86
N TRP A 28 -16.55 12.46 -20.08
CA TRP A 28 -17.04 11.82 -21.31
C TRP A 28 -18.20 10.88 -21.00
N LEU A 29 -19.30 11.06 -21.72
CA LEU A 29 -20.40 10.10 -21.74
C LEU A 29 -19.99 8.89 -22.59
N VAL A 30 -19.86 7.71 -21.98
CA VAL A 30 -19.37 6.49 -22.67
C VAL A 30 -20.42 5.39 -22.75
N ASP A 31 -21.56 5.53 -22.09
CA ASP A 31 -22.67 4.59 -22.20
C ASP A 31 -23.31 4.64 -23.59
N ARG A 32 -23.36 3.50 -24.28
CA ARG A 32 -23.81 3.42 -25.68
C ARG A 32 -25.28 3.79 -25.86
N GLU A 33 -26.15 3.42 -24.90
CA GLU A 33 -27.59 3.67 -24.98
C GLU A 33 -27.89 5.14 -24.73
N LEU A 34 -27.25 5.74 -23.72
CA LEU A 34 -27.40 7.17 -23.45
C LEU A 34 -26.76 8.02 -24.57
N ASN A 35 -25.61 7.65 -25.09
CA ASN A 35 -25.05 8.33 -26.27
C ASN A 35 -26.00 8.33 -27.46
N ALA A 36 -26.61 7.17 -27.76
CA ALA A 36 -27.57 7.08 -28.86
C ALA A 36 -28.85 7.91 -28.60
N ALA A 37 -29.33 7.97 -27.33
CA ALA A 37 -30.47 8.78 -26.97
C ALA A 37 -30.17 10.28 -27.09
N VAL A 38 -29.03 10.73 -26.57
CA VAL A 38 -28.61 12.13 -26.66
C VAL A 38 -28.35 12.55 -28.12
N SER A 39 -27.73 11.67 -28.92
CA SER A 39 -27.52 11.92 -30.36
C SER A 39 -28.86 12.15 -31.11
N ARG A 40 -29.91 11.38 -30.77
CA ARG A 40 -31.25 11.62 -31.32
C ARG A 40 -31.79 12.98 -30.90
N LEU A 41 -31.67 13.35 -29.62
CA LEU A 41 -32.09 14.69 -29.17
C LEU A 41 -31.36 15.81 -29.86
N GLU A 42 -30.06 15.68 -30.12
CA GLU A 42 -29.29 16.69 -30.89
C GLU A 42 -29.75 16.78 -32.32
N SER A 43 -30.00 15.65 -32.97
CA SER A 43 -30.50 15.57 -34.33
C SER A 43 -31.89 16.21 -34.50
N ASP A 44 -32.72 16.13 -33.45
CA ASP A 44 -34.06 16.72 -33.40
C ASP A 44 -34.07 18.20 -32.94
N GLY A 45 -32.93 18.88 -33.03
CA GLY A 45 -32.80 20.30 -32.67
C GLY A 45 -32.74 20.58 -31.17
N GLY A 46 -32.41 19.58 -30.38
CA GLY A 46 -32.36 19.65 -28.92
C GLY A 46 -31.42 20.72 -28.38
N VAL A 47 -30.29 20.98 -29.06
CA VAL A 47 -29.33 22.01 -28.65
C VAL A 47 -30.02 23.37 -28.54
N HIS A 48 -30.63 23.85 -29.61
CA HIS A 48 -31.33 25.15 -29.60
C HIS A 48 -32.55 25.16 -28.66
N ARG A 49 -33.27 24.05 -28.58
CA ARG A 49 -34.42 23.94 -27.70
C ARG A 49 -34.01 24.08 -26.24
N PHE A 50 -32.97 23.38 -25.77
CA PHE A 50 -32.53 23.46 -24.38
C PHE A 50 -31.82 24.79 -24.08
N GLU A 51 -31.10 25.36 -25.02
CA GLU A 51 -30.51 26.69 -24.88
C GLU A 51 -31.56 27.78 -24.63
N SER A 52 -32.72 27.67 -25.25
CA SER A 52 -33.82 28.62 -25.04
C SER A 52 -34.59 28.44 -23.71
N LEU A 53 -34.41 27.30 -23.03
CA LEU A 53 -35.07 26.97 -21.77
C LEU A 53 -34.22 27.26 -20.52
N VAL A 54 -32.93 27.49 -20.70
CA VAL A 54 -31.97 27.67 -19.58
C VAL A 54 -31.68 29.16 -19.40
N ASP A 55 -31.62 29.58 -18.14
CA ASP A 55 -31.18 30.92 -17.78
C ASP A 55 -29.70 31.12 -18.21
N PRO A 56 -29.38 32.18 -19.00
CA PRO A 56 -28.02 32.42 -19.45
C PRO A 56 -26.99 32.59 -18.31
N ALA A 57 -27.41 33.08 -17.14
CA ALA A 57 -26.52 33.22 -15.98
C ALA A 57 -26.22 31.86 -15.34
N GLU A 58 -27.21 30.96 -15.26
CA GLU A 58 -27.01 29.58 -14.78
C GLU A 58 -26.11 28.79 -15.73
N LEU A 59 -26.29 28.96 -17.05
CA LEU A 59 -25.41 28.35 -18.06
C LEU A 59 -23.96 28.84 -17.93
N ALA A 60 -23.78 30.16 -17.76
CA ALA A 60 -22.47 30.75 -17.56
C ALA A 60 -21.79 30.21 -16.28
N ALA A 61 -22.52 30.10 -15.18
CA ALA A 61 -22.04 29.53 -13.93
C ALA A 61 -21.62 28.06 -14.08
N ALA A 62 -22.36 27.27 -14.87
CA ALA A 62 -21.98 25.88 -15.18
C ALA A 62 -20.68 25.79 -15.98
N HIS A 63 -20.46 26.69 -16.94
CA HIS A 63 -19.21 26.78 -17.69
C HIS A 63 -18.02 27.17 -16.80
N GLU A 64 -18.19 28.12 -15.89
CA GLU A 64 -17.16 28.54 -14.94
C GLU A 64 -16.82 27.44 -13.95
N ASP A 65 -17.82 26.75 -13.41
CA ASP A 65 -17.61 25.62 -12.50
C ASP A 65 -16.84 24.49 -13.17
N TYR A 66 -17.25 24.14 -14.40
CA TYR A 66 -16.54 23.14 -15.19
C TYR A 66 -15.07 23.51 -15.45
N ALA A 67 -14.80 24.76 -15.82
CA ALA A 67 -13.44 25.23 -16.04
C ALA A 67 -12.60 25.13 -14.76
N ARG A 68 -13.14 25.54 -13.58
CA ARG A 68 -12.44 25.41 -12.31
C ARG A 68 -12.10 23.96 -11.97
N ARG A 69 -13.05 23.02 -12.15
CA ARG A 69 -12.82 21.59 -11.89
C ARG A 69 -11.76 21.01 -12.81
N ARG A 70 -11.82 21.33 -14.11
CA ARG A 70 -10.82 20.89 -15.08
C ARG A 70 -9.44 21.43 -14.73
N ASP A 71 -9.32 22.72 -14.40
CA ASP A 71 -8.05 23.36 -14.11
C ASP A 71 -7.46 22.87 -12.79
N ALA A 72 -8.31 22.49 -11.82
CA ALA A 72 -7.89 21.84 -10.57
C ALA A 72 -7.36 20.41 -10.79
N ALA A 73 -7.77 19.75 -11.86
CA ALA A 73 -7.31 18.39 -12.22
C ALA A 73 -5.98 18.39 -13.01
N ILE A 74 -5.39 19.56 -13.30
CA ILE A 74 -4.12 19.66 -14.03
C ILE A 74 -2.95 19.24 -13.14
N VAL A 75 -2.30 18.13 -13.47
CA VAL A 75 -1.12 17.62 -12.76
C VAL A 75 0.17 18.04 -13.48
N GLN A 76 0.15 18.20 -14.79
CA GLN A 76 1.32 18.54 -15.61
C GLN A 76 1.34 20.03 -15.96
N ARG A 77 2.55 20.65 -15.97
CA ARG A 77 2.75 22.01 -16.49
C ARG A 77 2.67 21.99 -18.02
N GLY A 78 1.67 22.65 -18.58
CA GLY A 78 1.45 22.80 -20.03
C GLY A 78 0.57 23.98 -20.33
N VAL A 79 0.20 24.14 -21.61
CA VAL A 79 -0.80 25.13 -22.02
C VAL A 79 -2.15 24.71 -21.42
N ALA A 80 -2.73 25.58 -20.57
CA ALA A 80 -4.02 25.28 -19.95
C ALA A 80 -5.12 25.11 -21.03
N PRO A 81 -5.97 24.05 -20.93
CA PRO A 81 -7.15 23.94 -21.78
C PRO A 81 -8.07 25.14 -21.57
N THR A 82 -8.77 25.58 -22.61
CA THR A 82 -9.67 26.75 -22.53
C THR A 82 -11.12 26.36 -22.73
N GLY A 83 -12.05 27.22 -22.31
CA GLY A 83 -13.49 27.02 -22.44
C GLY A 83 -14.12 26.28 -21.25
N GLY A 84 -15.45 26.26 -21.23
CA GLY A 84 -16.27 25.54 -20.26
C GLY A 84 -16.71 24.18 -20.80
N VAL A 85 -17.95 23.77 -20.51
CA VAL A 85 -18.53 22.48 -20.92
C VAL A 85 -18.46 22.32 -22.45
N GLY A 86 -17.92 21.20 -22.91
CA GLY A 86 -17.71 20.94 -24.35
C GLY A 86 -16.67 21.83 -25.02
N GLY A 87 -15.86 22.59 -24.25
CA GLY A 87 -14.83 23.48 -24.78
C GLY A 87 -15.36 24.82 -25.34
N THR A 88 -16.62 25.19 -25.07
CA THR A 88 -17.18 26.51 -25.40
C THR A 88 -17.14 27.45 -24.21
N ARG A 89 -17.16 28.75 -24.44
CA ARG A 89 -17.26 29.77 -23.39
C ARG A 89 -18.68 30.30 -23.22
N THR A 90 -19.51 30.14 -24.22
CA THR A 90 -20.89 30.62 -24.27
C THR A 90 -21.76 29.66 -25.06
N GLY A 91 -23.03 29.55 -24.69
CA GLY A 91 -24.00 28.72 -25.39
C GLY A 91 -23.76 27.20 -25.18
N ILE A 92 -24.53 26.41 -25.89
CA ILE A 92 -24.47 24.94 -25.83
C ILE A 92 -23.82 24.42 -27.14
N LYS A 93 -22.70 23.72 -26.98
CA LYS A 93 -22.02 23.07 -28.11
C LYS A 93 -22.46 21.62 -28.32
N CYS A 94 -22.69 20.91 -27.22
CA CYS A 94 -22.91 19.47 -27.24
C CYS A 94 -23.68 19.03 -25.99
N LEU A 95 -24.82 18.38 -26.18
CA LEU A 95 -25.65 17.87 -25.08
C LEU A 95 -24.97 16.70 -24.33
N HIS A 96 -24.14 15.91 -25.00
CA HIS A 96 -23.38 14.83 -24.38
C HIS A 96 -22.44 15.35 -23.27
N ALA A 97 -21.76 16.48 -23.54
CA ALA A 97 -20.85 17.06 -22.55
C ALA A 97 -21.59 17.63 -21.34
N HIS A 98 -22.75 18.26 -21.53
CA HIS A 98 -23.59 18.76 -20.44
C HIS A 98 -24.18 17.62 -19.62
N LEU A 99 -24.70 16.56 -20.26
CA LEU A 99 -25.16 15.38 -19.54
C LEU A 99 -24.03 14.71 -18.75
N ALA A 100 -22.84 14.55 -19.34
CA ALA A 100 -21.68 13.99 -18.65
C ALA A 100 -21.27 14.82 -17.42
N ASN A 101 -21.27 16.15 -17.55
CA ASN A 101 -20.97 17.08 -16.44
C ASN A 101 -22.00 16.98 -15.33
N PHE A 102 -23.30 16.95 -15.65
CA PHE A 102 -24.40 16.75 -14.68
C PHE A 102 -24.26 15.39 -13.94
N LEU A 103 -24.05 14.32 -14.69
CA LEU A 103 -23.87 12.98 -14.11
C LEU A 103 -22.61 12.87 -13.26
N ALA A 104 -21.57 13.68 -13.56
CA ALA A 104 -20.38 13.82 -12.72
C ALA A 104 -20.63 14.63 -11.42
N GLY A 105 -21.85 15.14 -11.24
CA GLY A 105 -22.30 15.83 -10.02
C GLY A 105 -22.13 17.34 -10.06
N ALA A 106 -21.99 17.92 -11.25
CA ALA A 106 -22.05 19.35 -11.42
C ALA A 106 -23.50 19.88 -11.36
N SER A 107 -23.65 21.13 -10.95
CA SER A 107 -24.88 21.88 -11.17
C SER A 107 -24.90 22.37 -12.64
N ASP A 108 -25.43 21.52 -13.52
CA ASP A 108 -25.51 21.80 -14.96
C ASP A 108 -26.97 21.79 -15.40
N PRO A 109 -27.58 22.97 -15.65
CA PRO A 109 -29.00 23.07 -15.94
C PRO A 109 -29.35 22.40 -17.28
N VAL A 110 -28.47 22.45 -18.26
CA VAL A 110 -28.66 21.75 -19.54
C VAL A 110 -28.58 20.25 -19.35
N GLY A 111 -27.58 19.79 -18.60
CA GLY A 111 -27.43 18.37 -18.28
C GLY A 111 -28.63 17.79 -17.54
N ALA A 112 -29.26 18.56 -16.64
CA ALA A 112 -30.47 18.18 -15.95
C ALA A 112 -31.66 18.00 -16.91
N LEU A 113 -31.87 18.95 -17.83
CA LEU A 113 -32.92 18.87 -18.85
C LEU A 113 -32.70 17.68 -19.81
N VAL A 114 -31.46 17.42 -20.20
CA VAL A 114 -31.12 16.26 -21.03
C VAL A 114 -31.38 14.96 -20.28
N ALA A 115 -31.01 14.90 -19.00
CA ALA A 115 -31.24 13.72 -18.15
C ALA A 115 -32.74 13.37 -18.03
N ASP A 116 -33.58 14.38 -17.85
CA ASP A 116 -35.04 14.23 -17.81
C ASP A 116 -35.59 13.75 -19.17
N ALA A 117 -35.12 14.35 -20.27
CA ALA A 117 -35.60 14.04 -21.62
C ALA A 117 -35.20 12.63 -22.09
N VAL A 118 -34.05 12.10 -21.70
CA VAL A 118 -33.63 10.74 -22.12
C VAL A 118 -34.12 9.63 -21.19
N GLY A 119 -34.56 9.96 -19.98
CA GLY A 119 -34.91 9.00 -18.95
C GLY A 119 -33.67 8.21 -18.49
N LEU A 120 -33.09 8.59 -17.35
CA LEU A 120 -31.89 7.94 -16.87
C LEU A 120 -32.20 6.53 -16.36
N PRO A 121 -31.36 5.53 -16.69
CA PRO A 121 -31.40 4.23 -16.03
C PRO A 121 -31.00 4.39 -14.55
N GLU A 122 -31.21 3.35 -13.74
CA GLU A 122 -30.65 3.33 -12.39
C GLU A 122 -29.12 3.38 -12.47
N LEU A 123 -28.55 4.44 -11.90
CA LEU A 123 -27.13 4.71 -11.88
C LEU A 123 -26.63 4.71 -10.45
N ARG A 124 -25.42 4.20 -10.27
CA ARG A 124 -24.65 4.43 -9.05
C ARG A 124 -23.49 5.38 -9.37
N ARG A 125 -23.22 6.32 -8.48
CA ARG A 125 -21.93 6.98 -8.49
C ARG A 125 -20.91 5.94 -8.07
N ASP A 126 -19.85 5.79 -8.86
CA ASP A 126 -18.58 5.37 -8.31
C ASP A 126 -18.15 6.57 -7.47
N ASP A 127 -18.51 6.56 -6.21
CA ASP A 127 -17.74 7.38 -5.31
C ASP A 127 -16.30 6.85 -5.46
N VAL A 128 -15.37 7.75 -5.84
CA VAL A 128 -13.92 7.47 -5.74
C VAL A 128 -13.59 6.99 -4.32
N ARG A 129 -14.50 7.23 -3.38
CA ARG A 129 -14.48 6.75 -1.99
C ARG A 129 -14.75 5.25 -1.83
N ASP A 130 -15.41 4.57 -2.76
CA ASP A 130 -15.83 3.17 -2.60
C ASP A 130 -15.02 2.16 -3.44
N GLY A 131 -14.14 2.62 -4.33
CA GLY A 131 -13.29 1.74 -5.12
C GLY A 131 -12.23 1.00 -4.28
N PRO A 132 -11.63 -0.10 -4.77
CA PRO A 132 -10.52 -0.76 -4.11
C PRO A 132 -9.32 0.17 -3.93
N VAL A 133 -8.55 -0.04 -2.85
CA VAL A 133 -7.23 0.55 -2.67
C VAL A 133 -6.16 -0.52 -2.84
N ALA A 134 -4.99 -0.10 -3.31
CA ALA A 134 -3.82 -0.95 -3.38
C ALA A 134 -2.67 -0.37 -2.55
N VAL A 135 -1.97 -1.25 -1.87
CA VAL A 135 -0.71 -0.92 -1.19
C VAL A 135 0.35 -1.87 -1.68
N ILE A 136 1.50 -1.31 -2.08
CA ILE A 136 2.69 -2.07 -2.45
C ILE A 136 3.77 -1.74 -1.43
N ASP A 137 4.33 -2.75 -0.77
CA ASP A 137 5.48 -2.62 0.11
C ASP A 137 6.74 -3.12 -0.58
N CYS A 138 7.70 -2.23 -0.80
CA CYS A 138 9.02 -2.53 -1.34
C CYS A 138 10.02 -2.70 -0.21
N GLY A 139 10.00 -3.88 0.39
CA GLY A 139 10.89 -4.27 1.47
C GLY A 139 12.29 -4.70 1.00
N SER A 140 13.19 -4.93 1.96
CA SER A 140 14.58 -5.32 1.69
C SER A 140 14.72 -6.67 0.97
N ASN A 141 13.88 -7.66 1.30
CA ASN A 141 13.94 -8.99 0.70
C ASN A 141 12.82 -9.25 -0.32
N SER A 142 11.64 -8.73 -0.08
CA SER A 142 10.44 -8.99 -0.89
C SER A 142 9.68 -7.73 -1.23
N THR A 143 8.98 -7.74 -2.37
CA THR A 143 7.99 -6.75 -2.76
C THR A 143 6.62 -7.39 -2.66
N ARG A 144 5.70 -6.74 -1.95
CA ARG A 144 4.37 -7.29 -1.61
C ARG A 144 3.27 -6.35 -2.07
N LEU A 145 2.10 -6.91 -2.42
CA LEU A 145 0.91 -6.18 -2.81
C LEU A 145 -0.27 -6.63 -1.95
N VAL A 146 -1.12 -5.70 -1.55
CA VAL A 146 -2.50 -5.97 -1.16
C VAL A 146 -3.45 -5.06 -1.93
N ILE A 147 -4.57 -5.62 -2.37
CA ILE A 147 -5.72 -4.86 -2.88
C ILE A 147 -6.90 -5.20 -1.98
N VAL A 148 -7.52 -4.18 -1.40
CA VAL A 148 -8.70 -4.34 -0.54
C VAL A 148 -9.86 -3.49 -1.05
N ASP A 149 -11.10 -3.95 -0.79
CA ASP A 149 -12.30 -3.14 -1.02
C ASP A 149 -12.55 -2.14 0.13
N ALA A 150 -13.59 -1.34 0.02
CA ALA A 150 -13.94 -0.33 1.01
C ALA A 150 -14.25 -0.89 2.42
N SER A 151 -14.52 -2.20 2.54
CA SER A 151 -14.74 -2.90 3.80
C SER A 151 -13.49 -3.58 4.36
N MET A 152 -12.32 -3.32 3.80
CA MET A 152 -11.03 -3.98 4.12
C MET A 152 -10.99 -5.47 3.74
N ARG A 153 -11.94 -5.97 2.96
CA ARG A 153 -11.85 -7.35 2.45
C ARG A 153 -10.75 -7.44 1.39
N THR A 154 -9.83 -8.38 1.56
CA THR A 154 -8.76 -8.63 0.60
C THR A 154 -9.33 -9.17 -0.71
N LEU A 155 -9.04 -8.48 -1.81
CA LEU A 155 -9.35 -8.88 -3.18
C LEU A 155 -8.15 -9.58 -3.85
N GLU A 156 -6.94 -9.13 -3.53
CA GLU A 156 -5.69 -9.68 -4.02
C GLU A 156 -4.59 -9.50 -2.97
N ARG A 157 -3.70 -10.49 -2.82
CA ARG A 157 -2.49 -10.39 -1.99
C ARG A 157 -1.38 -11.20 -2.62
N GLU A 158 -0.27 -10.53 -2.94
CA GLU A 158 0.85 -11.11 -3.66
C GLU A 158 2.18 -10.81 -2.98
N MET A 159 3.17 -11.69 -3.22
CA MET A 159 4.54 -11.51 -2.75
C MET A 159 5.54 -12.06 -3.77
N ARG A 160 6.60 -11.31 -3.99
CA ARG A 160 7.75 -11.71 -4.83
C ARG A 160 9.05 -11.41 -4.10
N ILE A 161 10.00 -12.31 -4.17
CA ILE A 161 11.36 -12.10 -3.64
C ILE A 161 12.15 -11.28 -4.66
N THR A 162 12.40 -10.01 -4.34
CA THR A 162 13.13 -9.07 -5.21
C THR A 162 14.55 -8.81 -4.74
N ARG A 163 14.85 -9.05 -3.44
CA ARG A 163 16.15 -8.79 -2.80
C ARG A 163 16.66 -7.37 -3.11
N LEU A 164 15.77 -6.37 -2.88
CA LEU A 164 16.07 -4.97 -3.18
C LEU A 164 17.28 -4.45 -2.40
N SER A 165 17.50 -4.95 -1.18
CA SER A 165 18.64 -4.55 -0.35
C SER A 165 19.97 -5.20 -0.71
N ALA A 166 20.02 -6.10 -1.71
CA ALA A 166 21.27 -6.81 -2.02
C ALA A 166 22.42 -5.83 -2.33
N GLY A 167 23.45 -5.85 -1.49
CA GLY A 167 24.62 -4.98 -1.61
C GLY A 167 24.45 -3.55 -1.06
N VAL A 168 23.30 -3.13 -0.60
CA VAL A 168 23.07 -1.76 -0.05
C VAL A 168 23.99 -1.49 1.15
N ASP A 169 24.16 -2.46 2.03
CA ASP A 169 25.03 -2.35 3.20
C ASP A 169 26.51 -2.09 2.85
N ALA A 170 26.96 -2.63 1.72
CA ALA A 170 28.36 -2.48 1.26
C ALA A 170 28.58 -1.23 0.40
N THR A 171 27.58 -0.83 -0.38
CA THR A 171 27.73 0.23 -1.40
C THR A 171 27.01 1.52 -1.05
N GLY A 172 26.02 1.48 -0.13
CA GLY A 172 25.09 2.57 0.15
C GLY A 172 24.12 2.86 -0.99
N GLN A 173 23.96 1.96 -1.97
CA GLN A 173 23.12 2.17 -3.15
C GLN A 173 22.30 0.93 -3.49
N LEU A 174 21.09 1.15 -4.01
CA LEU A 174 20.29 0.11 -4.66
C LEU A 174 20.99 -0.31 -5.97
N ALA A 175 21.26 -1.59 -6.10
CA ALA A 175 21.93 -2.13 -7.28
C ALA A 175 21.02 -2.09 -8.52
N PRO A 176 21.53 -1.79 -9.73
CA PRO A 176 20.70 -1.69 -10.94
C PRO A 176 19.89 -2.95 -11.26
N ASP A 177 20.44 -4.14 -11.00
CA ASP A 177 19.77 -5.42 -11.21
C ASP A 177 18.64 -5.66 -10.17
N ALA A 178 18.82 -5.21 -8.92
CA ALA A 178 17.81 -5.26 -7.88
C ALA A 178 16.64 -4.29 -8.19
N LEU A 179 16.95 -3.09 -8.67
CA LEU A 179 15.95 -2.14 -9.19
C LEU A 179 15.17 -2.74 -10.36
N ALA A 180 15.87 -3.33 -11.35
CA ALA A 180 15.22 -3.94 -12.51
C ALA A 180 14.25 -5.08 -12.12
N ARG A 181 14.65 -5.95 -11.18
CA ARG A 181 13.76 -7.00 -10.65
C ARG A 181 12.54 -6.41 -9.96
N THR A 182 12.74 -5.38 -9.14
CA THR A 182 11.64 -4.73 -8.41
C THR A 182 10.69 -4.04 -9.38
N TYR A 183 11.18 -3.33 -10.38
CA TYR A 183 10.36 -2.67 -11.40
C TYR A 183 9.56 -3.65 -12.26
N ALA A 184 10.11 -4.82 -12.57
CA ALA A 184 9.36 -5.88 -13.24
C ALA A 184 8.15 -6.33 -12.39
N VAL A 185 8.36 -6.53 -11.08
CA VAL A 185 7.27 -6.88 -10.14
C VAL A 185 6.26 -5.74 -10.00
N LEU A 186 6.69 -4.48 -9.95
CA LEU A 186 5.77 -3.33 -9.92
C LEU A 186 4.89 -3.29 -11.17
N SER A 187 5.45 -3.64 -12.34
CA SER A 187 4.67 -3.72 -13.59
C SER A 187 3.61 -4.83 -13.55
N GLU A 188 3.95 -6.01 -12.98
CA GLU A 188 2.98 -7.09 -12.75
C GLU A 188 1.86 -6.62 -11.80
N TYR A 189 2.22 -5.93 -10.72
CA TYR A 189 1.26 -5.43 -9.73
C TYR A 189 0.39 -4.30 -10.28
N ARG A 190 0.93 -3.44 -11.16
CA ARG A 190 0.12 -2.45 -11.89
C ARG A 190 -0.97 -3.12 -12.71
N ALA A 191 -0.65 -4.19 -13.43
CA ALA A 191 -1.64 -4.94 -14.21
C ALA A 191 -2.73 -5.59 -13.32
N LEU A 192 -2.37 -6.04 -12.09
CA LEU A 192 -3.34 -6.51 -11.10
C LEU A 192 -4.25 -5.36 -10.63
N MET A 193 -3.66 -4.22 -10.29
CA MET A 193 -4.41 -3.03 -9.88
C MET A 193 -5.39 -2.58 -10.97
N ASP A 194 -4.98 -2.61 -12.24
CA ASP A 194 -5.85 -2.27 -13.39
C ASP A 194 -7.03 -3.23 -13.51
N ARG A 195 -6.80 -4.55 -13.34
CA ARG A 195 -7.86 -5.57 -13.37
C ARG A 195 -8.90 -5.38 -12.27
N HIS A 196 -8.48 -4.97 -11.09
CA HIS A 196 -9.37 -4.69 -9.96
C HIS A 196 -9.98 -3.28 -9.99
N GLY A 197 -9.63 -2.45 -10.99
CA GLY A 197 -10.13 -1.08 -11.09
C GLY A 197 -9.65 -0.19 -9.95
N VAL A 198 -8.44 -0.42 -9.45
CA VAL A 198 -7.83 0.39 -8.39
C VAL A 198 -7.53 1.78 -8.91
N ASN A 199 -8.05 2.79 -8.25
CA ASN A 199 -7.85 4.19 -8.57
C ASN A 199 -7.15 5.00 -7.47
N ALA A 200 -6.89 4.37 -6.32
CA ALA A 200 -6.14 4.96 -5.22
C ALA A 200 -5.20 3.92 -4.62
N GLY A 201 -3.96 4.31 -4.38
CA GLY A 201 -2.97 3.39 -3.82
C GLY A 201 -1.70 4.10 -3.38
N MET A 202 -0.80 3.33 -2.81
CA MET A 202 0.50 3.80 -2.35
C MET A 202 1.56 2.71 -2.51
N VAL A 203 2.73 3.10 -2.97
CA VAL A 203 3.96 2.31 -2.81
C VAL A 203 4.69 2.82 -1.58
N VAL A 204 5.02 1.95 -0.65
CA VAL A 204 5.89 2.27 0.48
C VAL A 204 7.25 1.63 0.28
N GLY A 205 8.30 2.42 0.44
CA GLY A 205 9.69 1.97 0.51
C GLY A 205 10.14 1.99 1.97
N THR A 206 10.74 0.88 2.43
CA THR A 206 11.16 0.73 3.83
C THR A 206 12.68 0.76 3.96
N SER A 207 13.28 0.00 4.85
CA SER A 207 14.70 0.07 5.22
C SER A 207 15.67 0.15 4.03
N ALA A 208 15.55 -0.73 3.01
CA ALA A 208 16.48 -0.73 1.87
C ALA A 208 16.46 0.58 1.08
N VAL A 209 15.26 1.12 0.83
CA VAL A 209 15.08 2.38 0.09
C VAL A 209 15.51 3.56 0.96
N ARG A 210 15.15 3.54 2.24
CA ARG A 210 15.50 4.59 3.21
C ARG A 210 17.01 4.77 3.34
N ASP A 211 17.76 3.66 3.37
CA ASP A 211 19.20 3.65 3.59
C ASP A 211 20.01 3.95 2.31
N ALA A 212 19.39 3.94 1.13
CA ALA A 212 20.06 4.10 -0.14
C ALA A 212 20.25 5.56 -0.54
N ALA A 213 21.48 5.90 -1.01
CA ALA A 213 21.79 7.23 -1.52
C ALA A 213 21.06 7.57 -2.83
N ASN A 214 20.76 6.56 -3.64
CA ASN A 214 20.00 6.68 -4.90
C ASN A 214 18.51 6.37 -4.75
N ARG A 215 17.93 6.60 -3.56
CA ARG A 215 16.50 6.37 -3.29
C ARG A 215 15.55 7.15 -4.20
N ASP A 216 15.98 8.33 -4.66
CA ASP A 216 15.15 9.18 -5.51
C ASP A 216 14.95 8.53 -6.89
N ASP A 217 15.94 7.84 -7.44
CA ASP A 217 15.83 7.05 -8.67
C ASP A 217 14.76 5.94 -8.52
N PHE A 218 14.75 5.28 -7.34
CA PHE A 218 13.72 4.29 -7.04
C PHE A 218 12.33 4.93 -6.96
N VAL A 219 12.19 6.06 -6.25
CA VAL A 219 10.90 6.75 -6.07
C VAL A 219 10.31 7.17 -7.41
N ASP A 220 11.12 7.76 -8.28
CA ASP A 220 10.66 8.22 -9.60
C ASP A 220 10.31 7.04 -10.52
N GLY A 221 11.16 6.00 -10.56
CA GLY A 221 10.88 4.79 -11.32
C GLY A 221 9.64 4.05 -10.85
N ALA A 222 9.49 3.88 -9.54
CA ALA A 222 8.33 3.21 -8.95
C ALA A 222 7.03 3.99 -9.20
N ARG A 223 7.07 5.32 -9.08
CA ARG A 223 5.91 6.19 -9.37
C ARG A 223 5.50 6.10 -10.84
N ALA A 224 6.45 6.14 -11.75
CA ALA A 224 6.19 6.04 -13.18
C ALA A 224 5.55 4.70 -13.58
N ILE A 225 5.93 3.60 -12.91
CA ILE A 225 5.43 2.26 -13.21
C ILE A 225 4.09 1.99 -12.52
N ALA A 226 4.03 2.22 -11.20
CA ALA A 226 2.84 1.88 -10.41
C ALA A 226 1.68 2.87 -10.62
N GLY A 227 1.97 4.10 -11.06
CA GLY A 227 0.95 5.13 -11.30
C GLY A 227 0.23 5.61 -10.03
N VAL A 228 0.84 5.41 -8.84
CA VAL A 228 0.33 5.84 -7.54
C VAL A 228 1.43 6.54 -6.75
N ASP A 229 1.06 7.16 -5.62
CA ASP A 229 2.04 7.86 -4.77
C ASP A 229 3.08 6.88 -4.20
N VAL A 230 4.31 7.37 -4.03
CA VAL A 230 5.44 6.59 -3.49
C VAL A 230 5.97 7.31 -2.27
N ARG A 231 6.04 6.60 -1.14
CA ARG A 231 6.53 7.12 0.14
C ARG A 231 7.66 6.27 0.67
N VAL A 232 8.73 6.93 1.11
CA VAL A 232 9.78 6.28 1.88
C VAL A 232 9.48 6.52 3.35
N LEU A 233 9.20 5.44 4.08
CA LEU A 233 8.81 5.53 5.48
C LEU A 233 10.05 5.61 6.38
N ASP A 234 9.98 6.45 7.41
CA ASP A 234 10.90 6.33 8.53
C ASP A 234 10.52 5.14 9.42
N GLY A 235 11.45 4.72 10.28
CA GLY A 235 11.25 3.51 11.11
C GLY A 235 10.05 3.60 12.05
N PRO A 236 9.84 4.70 12.79
CA PRO A 236 8.66 4.86 13.64
C PRO A 236 7.34 4.77 12.87
N THR A 237 7.24 5.43 11.72
CA THR A 237 6.04 5.37 10.87
C THR A 237 5.79 3.96 10.31
N GLU A 238 6.86 3.26 9.90
CA GLU A 238 6.80 1.85 9.49
C GLU A 238 6.24 0.97 10.61
N ALA A 239 6.74 1.15 11.84
CA ALA A 239 6.28 0.42 13.02
C ALA A 239 4.81 0.75 13.40
N GLU A 240 4.39 2.02 13.28
CA GLU A 240 3.00 2.43 13.52
C GLU A 240 2.02 1.78 12.53
N PHE A 241 2.34 1.75 11.25
CA PHE A 241 1.50 1.08 10.25
C PHE A 241 1.47 -0.43 10.46
N SER A 242 2.62 -1.05 10.75
CA SER A 242 2.70 -2.47 11.07
C SER A 242 1.86 -2.80 12.32
N TYR A 243 1.93 -1.97 13.36
CA TYR A 243 1.09 -2.11 14.56
C TYR A 243 -0.40 -2.01 14.24
N ALA A 244 -0.80 -0.98 13.49
CA ALA A 244 -2.20 -0.77 13.14
C ALA A 244 -2.77 -1.94 12.33
N GLY A 245 -2.02 -2.43 11.33
CA GLY A 245 -2.43 -3.58 10.52
C GLY A 245 -2.54 -4.86 11.32
N ALA A 246 -1.52 -5.16 12.13
CA ALA A 246 -1.42 -6.42 12.88
C ALA A 246 -2.41 -6.54 14.04
N THR A 247 -2.79 -5.43 14.66
CA THR A 247 -3.65 -5.43 15.84
C THR A 247 -5.13 -5.24 15.54
N THR A 248 -5.48 -4.90 14.29
CA THR A 248 -6.88 -4.76 13.87
C THR A 248 -7.61 -6.10 13.99
N GLY A 249 -8.70 -6.10 14.77
CA GLY A 249 -9.54 -7.29 14.98
C GLY A 249 -8.99 -8.30 16.01
N LEU A 250 -7.82 -8.05 16.60
CA LEU A 250 -7.35 -8.90 17.71
C LEU A 250 -8.12 -8.63 19.00
N THR A 251 -8.58 -9.71 19.63
CA THR A 251 -9.19 -9.65 20.96
C THR A 251 -8.12 -9.38 22.00
N GLN A 252 -8.32 -8.37 22.85
CA GLN A 252 -7.44 -8.08 23.96
C GLN A 252 -7.74 -9.05 25.12
N ASP A 253 -6.69 -9.67 25.66
CA ASP A 253 -6.76 -10.57 26.82
C ASP A 253 -6.29 -9.91 28.14
N GLY A 254 -6.21 -8.58 28.13
CA GLY A 254 -5.73 -7.78 29.27
C GLY A 254 -4.23 -7.50 29.26
N ARG A 255 -3.46 -8.17 28.40
CA ARG A 255 -2.05 -7.85 28.14
C ARG A 255 -1.94 -6.76 27.06
N ALA A 256 -0.90 -5.93 27.10
CA ALA A 256 -0.61 -5.00 26.03
C ALA A 256 -0.19 -5.77 24.76
N LEU A 257 -0.72 -5.37 23.60
CA LEU A 257 -0.27 -5.91 22.31
C LEU A 257 1.04 -5.24 21.91
N MET A 258 2.09 -6.03 21.70
CA MET A 258 3.37 -5.59 21.16
C MET A 258 3.63 -6.30 19.85
N ILE A 259 3.98 -5.57 18.81
CA ILE A 259 4.40 -6.19 17.54
C ILE A 259 5.92 -6.34 17.48
N VAL A 260 6.37 -7.39 16.79
CA VAL A 260 7.74 -7.55 16.30
C VAL A 260 7.68 -7.86 14.81
N ASP A 261 8.26 -6.98 13.98
CA ASP A 261 8.37 -7.15 12.52
C ASP A 261 9.84 -7.40 12.18
N VAL A 262 10.21 -8.65 11.92
CA VAL A 262 11.58 -9.02 11.53
C VAL A 262 11.68 -8.95 10.01
N GLY A 263 11.95 -7.76 9.51
CA GLY A 263 12.18 -7.49 8.09
C GLY A 263 13.54 -7.94 7.57
N GLY A 264 13.86 -7.59 6.33
CA GLY A 264 15.17 -7.92 5.73
C GLY A 264 16.29 -7.02 6.24
N GLY A 265 16.10 -5.71 6.28
CA GLY A 265 17.11 -4.73 6.65
C GLY A 265 16.99 -4.24 8.09
N SER A 266 15.78 -4.15 8.62
CA SER A 266 15.47 -3.68 9.97
C SER A 266 14.55 -4.62 10.72
N THR A 267 14.38 -4.36 12.02
CA THR A 267 13.38 -5.00 12.89
C THR A 267 12.67 -3.90 13.67
N GLU A 268 11.35 -3.87 13.55
CA GLU A 268 10.50 -2.93 14.25
C GLU A 268 9.89 -3.57 15.49
N LEU A 269 9.86 -2.79 16.59
CA LEU A 269 9.06 -3.07 17.79
C LEU A 269 8.10 -1.93 18.01
N ALA A 270 6.84 -2.24 18.32
CA ALA A 270 5.87 -1.22 18.71
C ALA A 270 4.86 -1.76 19.71
N VAL A 271 4.50 -0.93 20.69
CA VAL A 271 3.46 -1.16 21.69
C VAL A 271 2.71 0.13 21.96
N ARG A 272 1.40 0.04 22.19
CA ARG A 272 0.61 1.19 22.62
C ARG A 272 0.27 1.06 24.10
N LEU A 273 0.76 1.99 24.93
CA LEU A 273 0.52 2.06 26.36
C LEU A 273 -0.19 3.38 26.69
N ASP A 274 -1.31 3.31 27.38
CA ASP A 274 -2.11 4.49 27.79
C ASP A 274 -2.40 5.47 26.64
N GLY A 275 -2.61 4.92 25.42
CA GLY A 275 -2.86 5.69 24.22
C GLY A 275 -1.60 6.24 23.52
N VAL A 276 -0.43 6.15 24.15
CA VAL A 276 0.85 6.57 23.56
C VAL A 276 1.48 5.43 22.78
N MET A 277 1.95 5.70 21.57
CA MET A 277 2.71 4.75 20.76
C MET A 277 4.18 4.82 21.14
N HIS A 278 4.73 3.69 21.56
CA HIS A 278 6.16 3.43 21.74
C HIS A 278 6.63 2.56 20.59
N ALA A 279 7.52 3.08 19.75
CA ALA A 279 7.94 2.40 18.54
C ALA A 279 9.41 2.65 18.23
N THR A 280 10.11 1.63 17.77
CA THR A 280 11.51 1.71 17.36
C THR A 280 11.75 0.86 16.12
N SER A 281 12.76 1.24 15.33
CA SER A 281 13.26 0.46 14.20
C SER A 281 14.77 0.26 14.37
N MET A 282 15.17 -0.99 14.51
CA MET A 282 16.55 -1.40 14.73
C MET A 282 17.17 -1.90 13.42
N GLN A 283 18.41 -1.53 13.14
CA GLN A 283 19.13 -1.91 11.91
C GLN A 283 19.66 -3.36 11.97
N ILE A 284 18.79 -4.31 12.34
CA ILE A 284 19.04 -5.75 12.50
C ILE A 284 17.93 -6.58 11.84
N GLY A 285 17.81 -6.52 10.53
CA GLY A 285 16.93 -7.43 9.76
C GLY A 285 17.64 -8.73 9.38
N CYS A 286 16.87 -9.73 8.92
CA CYS A 286 17.42 -11.06 8.62
C CYS A 286 18.49 -11.03 7.50
N VAL A 287 18.32 -10.21 6.46
CA VAL A 287 19.32 -10.05 5.38
C VAL A 287 20.56 -9.36 5.93
N ARG A 288 20.40 -8.25 6.65
CA ARG A 288 21.50 -7.46 7.18
C ARG A 288 22.38 -8.26 8.16
N VAL A 289 21.78 -8.98 9.08
CA VAL A 289 22.53 -9.84 10.03
C VAL A 289 23.24 -10.97 9.30
N THR A 290 22.61 -11.57 8.29
CA THR A 290 23.24 -12.58 7.44
C THR A 290 24.45 -12.03 6.73
N GLU A 291 24.34 -10.89 6.05
CA GLU A 291 25.43 -10.31 5.25
C GLU A 291 26.57 -9.79 6.10
N ARG A 292 26.29 -9.19 7.27
CA ARG A 292 27.34 -8.59 8.11
C ARG A 292 28.06 -9.60 9.03
N SER A 293 27.39 -10.66 9.46
CA SER A 293 27.90 -11.50 10.54
C SER A 293 27.78 -12.99 10.29
N LEU A 294 26.58 -13.46 9.89
CA LEU A 294 26.26 -14.89 9.94
C LEU A 294 26.77 -15.65 8.71
N GLY A 295 26.68 -15.03 7.51
CA GLY A 295 26.89 -15.70 6.23
C GLY A 295 25.72 -16.60 5.85
N ARG A 296 25.77 -17.22 4.66
CA ARG A 296 24.68 -18.01 4.11
C ARG A 296 24.84 -19.52 4.32
N GLU A 297 26.07 -19.95 4.55
CA GLU A 297 26.43 -21.36 4.75
C GLU A 297 26.09 -21.87 6.16
N VAL A 298 26.54 -23.08 6.49
CA VAL A 298 26.49 -23.62 7.85
C VAL A 298 27.13 -22.63 8.81
N VAL A 299 26.41 -22.33 9.91
CA VAL A 299 26.82 -21.28 10.83
C VAL A 299 27.95 -21.77 11.75
N THR A 300 29.13 -21.14 11.64
CA THR A 300 30.23 -21.44 12.57
C THR A 300 29.99 -20.77 13.93
N HIS A 301 30.60 -21.33 14.99
CA HIS A 301 30.50 -20.79 16.35
C HIS A 301 30.94 -19.31 16.42
N ALA A 302 32.03 -18.95 15.75
CA ALA A 302 32.51 -17.56 15.70
C ALA A 302 31.53 -16.60 15.06
N ARG A 303 30.89 -17.00 13.95
CA ARG A 303 29.85 -16.20 13.27
C ARG A 303 28.60 -16.05 14.10
N ARG A 304 28.19 -17.12 14.81
CA ARG A 304 27.08 -17.09 15.76
C ARG A 304 27.30 -16.04 16.85
N ILE A 305 28.45 -16.06 17.53
CA ILE A 305 28.81 -15.09 18.57
C ILE A 305 28.80 -13.66 18.01
N ALA A 306 29.35 -13.45 16.79
CA ALA A 306 29.36 -12.13 16.17
C ALA A 306 27.95 -11.60 15.88
N ALA A 307 27.05 -12.46 15.39
CA ALA A 307 25.65 -12.12 15.14
C ALA A 307 24.90 -11.83 16.46
N GLU A 308 25.04 -12.68 17.47
CA GLU A 308 24.45 -12.48 18.80
C GLU A 308 24.89 -11.15 19.42
N ALA A 309 26.19 -10.81 19.34
CA ALA A 309 26.71 -9.55 19.83
C ALA A 309 26.20 -8.33 19.06
N MET A 310 26.00 -8.46 17.73
CA MET A 310 25.40 -7.41 16.90
C MET A 310 23.95 -7.18 17.30
N ILE A 311 23.17 -8.25 17.41
CA ILE A 311 21.74 -8.21 17.76
C ILE A 311 21.58 -7.61 19.16
N ALA A 312 22.34 -8.11 20.16
CA ALA A 312 22.25 -7.63 21.53
C ALA A 312 22.52 -6.12 21.63
N ARG A 313 23.58 -5.63 20.99
CA ARG A 313 23.89 -4.19 21.02
C ARG A 313 22.77 -3.33 20.42
N ALA A 314 22.13 -3.77 19.33
CA ALA A 314 21.06 -3.02 18.72
C ALA A 314 19.78 -3.01 19.57
N LEU A 315 19.46 -4.16 20.19
CA LEU A 315 18.34 -4.28 21.12
C LEU A 315 18.57 -3.44 22.38
N ASP A 316 19.75 -3.52 23.01
CA ASP A 316 20.06 -2.75 24.20
C ASP A 316 19.93 -1.24 23.92
N ALA A 317 20.51 -0.76 22.81
CA ALA A 317 20.41 0.64 22.43
C ALA A 317 18.97 1.10 22.18
N ALA A 318 18.12 0.27 21.59
CA ALA A 318 16.72 0.58 21.34
C ALA A 318 15.89 0.63 22.63
N LEU A 319 16.10 -0.34 23.53
CA LEU A 319 15.39 -0.42 24.81
C LEU A 319 15.86 0.63 25.81
N ASP A 320 17.14 1.02 25.76
CA ASP A 320 17.66 2.16 26.53
C ASP A 320 17.09 3.50 26.07
N ALA A 321 16.85 3.63 24.76
CA ALA A 321 16.26 4.85 24.17
C ALA A 321 14.75 4.99 24.49
N ASP A 322 14.02 3.86 24.59
CA ASP A 322 12.62 3.82 25.02
C ASP A 322 12.38 2.66 26.00
N PRO A 323 12.57 2.89 27.30
CA PRO A 323 12.40 1.87 28.34
C PRO A 323 10.99 1.28 28.43
N ALA A 324 9.97 1.94 27.89
CA ALA A 324 8.60 1.44 27.84
C ALA A 324 8.48 0.18 26.97
N LEU A 325 9.38 -0.01 26.00
CA LEU A 325 9.46 -1.22 25.19
C LEU A 325 10.03 -2.43 25.98
N ALA A 326 10.88 -2.19 26.99
CA ALA A 326 11.51 -3.24 27.79
C ALA A 326 10.65 -3.70 28.97
N SER A 327 9.84 -2.81 29.53
CA SER A 327 9.11 -3.06 30.79
C SER A 327 7.64 -2.67 30.65
N VAL A 328 6.85 -3.61 30.09
CA VAL A 328 5.41 -3.42 29.93
C VAL A 328 4.67 -3.98 31.14
N PRO A 329 3.93 -3.14 31.89
CA PRO A 329 3.16 -3.58 33.05
C PRO A 329 2.14 -4.66 32.65
N GLY A 330 2.11 -5.78 33.40
CA GLY A 330 1.20 -6.89 33.11
C GLY A 330 1.65 -7.83 32.00
N GLY A 331 2.84 -7.59 31.42
CA GLY A 331 3.41 -8.39 30.33
C GLY A 331 2.83 -8.03 28.95
N VAL A 332 3.40 -8.64 27.94
CA VAL A 332 2.99 -8.42 26.53
C VAL A 332 2.35 -9.66 25.93
N ARG A 333 1.40 -9.47 25.02
CA ARG A 333 1.08 -10.42 23.98
C ARG A 333 1.90 -10.04 22.75
N LEU A 334 2.95 -10.81 22.48
CA LEU A 334 3.81 -10.55 21.33
C LEU A 334 3.11 -11.01 20.04
N VAL A 335 3.07 -10.16 19.02
CA VAL A 335 2.53 -10.45 17.70
C VAL A 335 3.67 -10.36 16.69
N GLY A 336 3.99 -11.49 16.07
CA GLY A 336 5.09 -11.59 15.13
C GLY A 336 4.63 -11.43 13.69
N LEU A 337 5.35 -10.61 12.94
CA LEU A 337 5.01 -10.22 11.56
C LEU A 337 6.08 -10.67 10.56
N ALA A 338 5.77 -10.44 9.32
CA ALA A 338 6.64 -10.64 8.16
C ALA A 338 7.05 -12.08 7.90
N GLY A 339 7.90 -12.21 6.90
CA GLY A 339 8.22 -13.51 6.35
C GLY A 339 9.07 -14.42 7.22
N THR A 340 9.77 -13.87 8.21
CA THR A 340 10.52 -14.68 9.19
C THR A 340 9.54 -15.52 10.01
N VAL A 341 8.52 -14.89 10.57
CA VAL A 341 7.50 -15.56 11.38
C VAL A 341 6.62 -16.47 10.53
N ALA A 342 6.17 -16.00 9.38
CA ALA A 342 5.35 -16.81 8.48
C ALA A 342 6.07 -18.08 8.02
N THR A 343 7.36 -18.01 7.71
CA THR A 343 8.14 -19.20 7.32
C THR A 343 8.39 -20.12 8.51
N LEU A 344 8.65 -19.58 9.71
CA LEU A 344 8.76 -20.37 10.92
C LEU A 344 7.50 -21.21 11.17
N VAL A 345 6.32 -20.59 11.09
CA VAL A 345 5.03 -21.31 11.25
C VAL A 345 4.84 -22.39 10.20
N GLN A 346 5.17 -22.10 8.93
CA GLN A 346 5.09 -23.09 7.86
C GLN A 346 6.01 -24.30 8.13
N LEU A 347 7.22 -24.06 8.60
CA LEU A 347 8.17 -25.11 8.98
C LEU A 347 7.65 -25.95 10.15
N ASP A 348 7.14 -25.30 11.19
CA ASP A 348 6.64 -25.97 12.39
C ASP A 348 5.41 -26.83 12.09
N LEU A 349 4.52 -26.34 11.23
CA LEU A 349 3.35 -27.10 10.76
C LEU A 349 3.66 -28.08 9.62
N GLY A 350 4.86 -28.06 9.05
CA GLY A 350 5.24 -28.90 7.90
C GLY A 350 4.41 -28.64 6.65
N LEU A 351 4.01 -27.37 6.39
CA LEU A 351 3.14 -27.01 5.27
C LEU A 351 3.89 -27.05 3.94
N ALA A 352 3.61 -28.04 3.11
CA ALA A 352 4.18 -28.12 1.75
C ALA A 352 3.67 -26.99 0.83
N THR A 353 2.51 -26.42 1.13
CA THR A 353 1.89 -25.29 0.43
C THR A 353 1.50 -24.23 1.44
N TYR A 354 1.78 -22.98 1.13
CA TYR A 354 1.39 -21.86 1.99
C TYR A 354 -0.13 -21.83 2.20
N SER A 355 -0.54 -21.65 3.46
CA SER A 355 -1.92 -21.43 3.86
C SER A 355 -1.98 -20.24 4.83
N ARG A 356 -2.54 -19.12 4.36
CA ARG A 356 -2.74 -17.94 5.19
C ARG A 356 -3.58 -18.25 6.43
N GLU A 357 -4.61 -19.08 6.28
CA GLU A 357 -5.50 -19.48 7.38
C GLU A 357 -4.76 -20.27 8.46
N ALA A 358 -3.86 -21.17 8.08
CA ALA A 358 -3.06 -21.94 9.04
C ALA A 358 -1.98 -21.11 9.71
N VAL A 359 -1.43 -20.10 9.02
CA VAL A 359 -0.35 -19.24 9.53
C VAL A 359 -0.91 -18.11 10.39
N HIS A 360 -2.02 -17.48 9.99
CA HIS A 360 -2.58 -16.32 10.67
C HIS A 360 -3.11 -16.69 12.05
N HIS A 361 -2.62 -16.02 13.06
CA HIS A 361 -2.95 -16.24 14.48
C HIS A 361 -2.52 -17.62 15.02
N HIS A 362 -1.55 -18.28 14.38
CA HIS A 362 -0.91 -19.45 14.96
C HIS A 362 0.00 -19.04 16.13
N LEU A 363 -0.10 -19.77 17.24
CA LEU A 363 0.71 -19.52 18.43
C LEU A 363 2.02 -20.32 18.33
N VAL A 364 3.15 -19.62 18.41
CA VAL A 364 4.49 -20.22 18.38
C VAL A 364 5.18 -19.98 19.72
N THR A 365 5.68 -21.04 20.35
CA THR A 365 6.46 -20.91 21.58
C THR A 365 7.90 -20.53 21.27
N ARG A 366 8.58 -19.92 22.24
CA ARG A 366 10.00 -19.61 22.15
C ARG A 366 10.86 -20.87 21.93
N ASP A 367 10.48 -22.00 22.52
CA ASP A 367 11.17 -23.28 22.30
C ASP A 367 11.17 -23.72 20.84
N VAL A 368 10.06 -23.49 20.12
CA VAL A 368 9.95 -23.75 18.68
C VAL A 368 10.88 -22.81 17.88
N VAL A 369 10.94 -21.53 18.25
CA VAL A 369 11.88 -20.58 17.64
C VAL A 369 13.31 -21.06 17.80
N GLN A 370 13.70 -21.46 19.01
CA GLN A 370 15.05 -21.95 19.34
C GLN A 370 15.37 -23.26 18.62
N TYR A 371 14.42 -24.19 18.59
CA TYR A 371 14.57 -25.45 17.87
C TYR A 371 14.90 -25.24 16.38
N TRP A 372 14.10 -24.44 15.69
CA TRP A 372 14.31 -24.19 14.26
C TRP A 372 15.57 -23.36 14.01
N ARG A 373 15.87 -22.36 14.85
CA ARG A 373 17.12 -21.59 14.80
C ARG A 373 18.34 -22.50 14.86
N ASP A 374 18.39 -23.37 15.84
CA ASP A 374 19.56 -24.23 16.08
C ASP A 374 19.66 -25.34 15.04
N ARG A 375 18.54 -25.90 14.61
CA ARG A 375 18.51 -26.89 13.53
C ARG A 375 19.02 -26.32 12.23
N LEU A 376 18.41 -25.23 11.75
CA LEU A 376 18.78 -24.62 10.46
C LEU A 376 20.19 -24.03 10.47
N ALA A 377 20.73 -23.61 11.61
CA ALA A 377 22.09 -23.13 11.73
C ALA A 377 23.15 -24.20 11.40
N ASN A 378 22.82 -25.49 11.63
CA ASN A 378 23.68 -26.63 11.36
C ASN A 378 23.48 -27.25 9.97
N GLU A 379 22.61 -26.71 9.13
CA GLU A 379 22.27 -27.21 7.81
C GLU A 379 22.81 -26.30 6.70
N SER A 380 23.14 -26.89 5.53
CA SER A 380 23.48 -26.13 4.34
C SER A 380 22.21 -25.48 3.73
N PRO A 381 22.34 -24.48 2.86
CA PRO A 381 21.17 -23.88 2.18
C PRO A 381 20.30 -24.91 1.46
N GLU A 382 20.90 -25.92 0.82
CA GLU A 382 20.20 -27.00 0.11
C GLU A 382 19.42 -27.90 1.10
N GLN A 383 20.00 -28.20 2.25
CA GLN A 383 19.32 -28.96 3.31
C GLN A 383 18.13 -28.18 3.89
N ARG A 384 18.29 -26.87 4.12
CA ARG A 384 17.22 -25.97 4.57
C ARG A 384 16.05 -25.94 3.58
N LEU A 385 16.35 -25.88 2.26
CA LEU A 385 15.32 -25.95 1.21
C LEU A 385 14.57 -27.29 1.17
N GLY A 386 15.15 -28.35 1.72
CA GLY A 386 14.49 -29.66 1.80
C GLY A 386 13.36 -29.76 2.81
N HIS A 387 13.21 -28.78 3.72
CA HIS A 387 12.13 -28.79 4.71
C HIS A 387 10.79 -28.37 4.09
N PRO A 388 9.70 -29.13 4.30
CA PRO A 388 8.36 -28.65 4.00
C PRO A 388 8.10 -27.33 4.72
N GLY A 389 7.61 -26.31 3.98
CA GLY A 389 7.37 -24.98 4.53
C GLY A 389 8.51 -24.00 4.35
N MET A 390 9.71 -24.44 3.93
CA MET A 390 10.77 -23.48 3.57
C MET A 390 10.43 -22.76 2.27
N VAL A 391 10.36 -21.45 2.34
CA VAL A 391 10.12 -20.59 1.17
C VAL A 391 11.45 -20.34 0.46
N SER A 392 11.52 -20.67 -0.83
CA SER A 392 12.71 -20.41 -1.66
C SER A 392 13.09 -18.93 -1.64
N GLY A 393 14.36 -18.63 -1.40
CA GLY A 393 14.89 -17.29 -1.21
C GLY A 393 14.88 -16.79 0.25
N ARG A 394 14.47 -17.66 1.20
CA ARG A 394 14.58 -17.42 2.65
C ARG A 394 15.54 -18.36 3.37
N GLU A 395 15.95 -19.44 2.72
CA GLU A 395 16.88 -20.45 3.25
C GLU A 395 18.21 -19.87 3.73
N ASP A 396 18.64 -18.78 3.10
CA ASP A 396 19.91 -18.12 3.40
C ASP A 396 19.78 -17.04 4.50
N VAL A 397 18.58 -16.57 4.85
CA VAL A 397 18.38 -15.47 5.80
C VAL A 397 17.54 -15.84 7.04
N LEU A 398 16.86 -16.99 7.01
CA LEU A 398 15.91 -17.35 8.08
C LEU A 398 16.60 -17.56 9.43
N VAL A 399 17.79 -18.16 9.46
CA VAL A 399 18.55 -18.38 10.70
C VAL A 399 18.79 -17.05 11.43
N ALA A 400 19.23 -16.02 10.69
CA ALA A 400 19.43 -14.68 11.25
C ALA A 400 18.13 -14.08 11.77
N GLY A 401 17.03 -14.23 11.03
CA GLY A 401 15.71 -13.78 11.48
C GLY A 401 15.24 -14.44 12.77
N LEU A 402 15.45 -15.76 12.90
CA LEU A 402 15.12 -16.49 14.13
C LEU A 402 16.02 -16.11 15.32
N MET A 403 17.30 -15.77 15.07
CA MET A 403 18.17 -15.22 16.11
C MET A 403 17.69 -13.89 16.63
N VAL A 404 17.26 -12.99 15.74
CA VAL A 404 16.68 -11.70 16.12
C VAL A 404 15.39 -11.91 16.91
N LEU A 405 14.49 -12.78 16.42
CA LEU A 405 13.21 -13.06 17.06
C LEU A 405 13.38 -13.63 18.47
N ASP A 406 14.27 -14.64 18.65
CA ASP A 406 14.57 -15.22 19.97
C ASP A 406 15.13 -14.17 20.93
N ALA A 407 16.03 -13.31 20.46
CA ALA A 407 16.61 -12.24 21.28
C ALA A 407 15.57 -11.20 21.71
N VAL A 408 14.63 -10.84 20.82
CA VAL A 408 13.51 -9.96 21.17
C VAL A 408 12.61 -10.61 22.20
N MET A 409 12.20 -11.88 22.00
CA MET A 409 11.36 -12.62 22.95
C MET A 409 12.00 -12.68 24.33
N ASP A 410 13.32 -12.88 24.40
CA ASP A 410 14.08 -12.87 25.64
C ASP A 410 13.98 -11.52 26.38
N ARG A 411 14.22 -10.42 25.65
CA ARG A 411 14.30 -9.08 26.24
C ARG A 411 12.94 -8.54 26.68
N VAL A 412 11.85 -8.90 25.99
CA VAL A 412 10.49 -8.49 26.38
C VAL A 412 9.80 -9.50 27.30
N GLY A 413 10.47 -10.60 27.65
CA GLY A 413 9.94 -11.64 28.52
C GLY A 413 8.78 -12.44 27.92
N ALA A 414 8.73 -12.59 26.60
CA ALA A 414 7.68 -13.32 25.90
C ALA A 414 8.03 -14.81 25.78
N SER A 415 7.19 -15.70 26.31
CA SER A 415 7.31 -17.17 26.17
C SER A 415 6.74 -17.70 24.87
N ASP A 416 5.88 -16.91 24.23
CA ASP A 416 5.20 -17.23 22.98
C ASP A 416 4.92 -15.97 22.17
N LEU A 417 4.63 -16.16 20.89
CA LEU A 417 4.17 -15.10 20.00
C LEU A 417 2.98 -15.59 19.17
N LEU A 418 2.11 -14.68 18.81
CA LEU A 418 1.02 -14.90 17.86
C LEU A 418 1.46 -14.44 16.47
N SER A 419 1.45 -15.32 15.48
CA SER A 419 1.79 -14.92 14.10
C SER A 419 0.67 -14.09 13.48
N SER A 420 1.00 -13.06 12.71
CA SER A 420 0.02 -12.27 11.96
C SER A 420 0.40 -12.16 10.49
N GLU A 421 -0.59 -12.43 9.63
CA GLU A 421 -0.54 -12.20 8.18
C GLU A 421 -1.15 -10.83 7.80
N SER A 422 -1.59 -10.08 8.80
CA SER A 422 -1.94 -8.66 8.66
C SER A 422 -0.77 -7.82 9.20
N ASP A 423 -0.35 -6.85 8.41
CA ASP A 423 0.91 -6.13 8.64
C ASP A 423 0.84 -4.68 8.10
N ILE A 424 1.98 -4.10 7.74
CA ILE A 424 2.09 -2.74 7.19
C ILE A 424 1.16 -2.50 6.00
N LEU A 425 0.96 -3.50 5.13
CA LEU A 425 0.06 -3.39 3.99
C LEU A 425 -1.37 -3.10 4.43
N ASP A 426 -1.85 -3.82 5.45
CA ASP A 426 -3.20 -3.66 6.00
C ASP A 426 -3.33 -2.31 6.73
N GLY A 427 -2.30 -1.90 7.46
CA GLY A 427 -2.25 -0.61 8.16
C GLY A 427 -2.30 0.58 7.20
N VAL A 428 -1.50 0.55 6.14
CA VAL A 428 -1.51 1.60 5.10
C VAL A 428 -2.83 1.59 4.32
N ALA A 429 -3.38 0.41 4.01
CA ALA A 429 -4.68 0.30 3.33
C ALA A 429 -5.82 0.90 4.18
N ALA A 430 -5.87 0.60 5.48
CA ALA A 430 -6.83 1.18 6.40
C ALA A 430 -6.69 2.71 6.48
N TRP A 431 -5.45 3.21 6.51
CA TRP A 431 -5.18 4.64 6.49
C TRP A 431 -5.65 5.29 5.17
N LEU A 432 -5.37 4.69 4.01
CA LEU A 432 -5.84 5.18 2.71
C LEU A 432 -7.37 5.26 2.65
N LEU A 433 -8.06 4.26 3.16
CA LEU A 433 -9.53 4.24 3.20
C LEU A 433 -10.09 5.31 4.14
N ALA A 434 -9.48 5.51 5.31
CA ALA A 434 -9.87 6.55 6.27
C ALA A 434 -9.63 7.97 5.73
N ALA A 435 -8.53 8.18 5.01
CA ALA A 435 -8.15 9.47 4.44
C ALA A 435 -9.03 9.94 3.28
N ARG A 436 -9.84 9.06 2.67
CA ARG A 436 -10.71 9.37 1.53
C ARG A 436 -11.78 10.45 1.79
N GLY A 437 -11.95 10.89 3.02
CA GLY A 437 -12.93 11.93 3.42
C GLY A 437 -12.34 13.27 3.82
N THR A 438 -11.03 13.34 3.96
CA THR A 438 -10.32 14.55 4.44
C THR A 438 -9.21 14.93 3.47
N PRO A 439 -8.97 16.25 3.22
CA PRO A 439 -7.75 16.65 2.51
C PRO A 439 -6.56 16.14 3.32
N SER A 440 -5.84 15.17 2.78
CA SER A 440 -4.67 14.60 3.44
C SER A 440 -3.55 15.62 3.43
N THR A 441 -3.40 16.37 4.52
CA THR A 441 -2.16 17.07 4.80
C THR A 441 -1.24 16.08 5.49
N TRP A 442 -0.42 15.39 4.71
CA TRP A 442 0.74 14.70 5.23
C TRP A 442 1.75 15.78 5.65
N HIS A 443 1.97 15.92 6.93
CA HIS A 443 3.09 16.69 7.46
C HIS A 443 4.20 15.73 7.86
N ASP A 444 5.45 16.08 7.55
CA ASP A 444 6.69 15.36 7.92
C ASP A 444 6.89 15.25 9.45
N GLY A 445 5.92 14.78 10.18
CA GLY A 445 5.90 14.80 11.64
C GLY A 445 4.98 13.75 12.29
N GLY A 446 4.67 12.66 11.61
CA GLY A 446 3.91 11.54 12.18
C GLY A 446 2.44 11.51 11.77
N VAL A 447 1.88 10.30 11.74
CA VAL A 447 0.46 10.05 11.44
C VAL A 447 -0.37 10.47 12.64
N ARG A 448 -1.11 11.58 12.55
CA ARG A 448 -2.13 11.91 13.55
C ARG A 448 -3.43 11.18 13.20
N TRP A 449 -3.72 10.14 13.96
CA TRP A 449 -5.05 9.53 13.98
C TRP A 449 -6.04 10.51 14.65
N GLN A 450 -6.94 11.12 13.87
CA GLN A 450 -8.12 11.77 14.46
C GLN A 450 -9.17 10.68 14.70
N ARG A 451 -9.69 10.66 15.94
CA ARG A 451 -10.74 9.75 16.43
C ARG A 451 -12.08 10.07 15.78
#